data_b263ba101598c3a65e70d173e87d0f60
#
_entry.id   b263ba101598c3a65e70d173e87d0f60
#
_cell.length_a   1.000
_cell.length_b   1.000
_cell.length_c   1.000
_cell.angle_alpha   90.00
_cell.angle_beta   90.00
_cell.angle_gamma   90.00
#
_symmetry.space_group_name_H-M   'P 1'
#
loop_
_entity.id
_entity.type
_entity.pdbx_description
1 polymer ?
#
loop_
_entity_poly.entity_id
_entity_poly.type
_entity_poly.pdbx_seq_one_letter_code
_entity_poly.pdbx_strand_id
1 'polypeptide(L)'
;MITYHKEMVQGSEEWLSARCGLLTASEMHLIVTPTLKAASNEKERAHLYELLAQRITSYVPPRYVGDDMLRGMEDEVLALDLYAKTYSKIDRVGFITNDKWGFTIGYSPDALIGDNGQVECKSRAPKYQAQTLTEFVPVKKIDPDFVIQVQTGLLVTERDWCDLVSYCGGMPMAT
;
A
#
# COMPACT_ATOMS: atom_id res chain seq x y z
N MET A 1 -15.99 11.40 4.16
CA MET A 1 -16.59 10.14 4.69
C MET A 1 -15.69 8.98 4.31
N ILE A 2 -15.47 8.02 5.22
CA ILE A 2 -14.72 6.79 4.90
C ILE A 2 -15.68 5.74 4.39
N THR A 3 -15.34 5.10 3.26
CA THR A 3 -16.11 4.00 2.66
C THR A 3 -15.25 2.76 2.54
N TYR A 4 -15.72 1.64 3.11
CA TYR A 4 -15.06 0.34 3.06
C TYR A 4 -15.70 -0.54 1.99
N HIS A 5 -14.96 -0.90 0.95
CA HIS A 5 -15.39 -1.82 -0.12
C HIS A 5 -14.94 -3.25 0.24
N LYS A 6 -15.63 -3.87 1.20
CA LYS A 6 -15.19 -5.14 1.82
C LYS A 6 -15.19 -6.32 0.87
N GLU A 7 -16.19 -6.40 -0.01
CA GLU A 7 -16.37 -7.53 -0.94
C GLU A 7 -15.49 -7.41 -2.21
N MET A 8 -14.81 -6.28 -2.37
CA MET A 8 -13.98 -6.04 -3.54
C MET A 8 -12.69 -6.87 -3.44
N VAL A 9 -12.34 -7.54 -4.54
CA VAL A 9 -11.09 -8.31 -4.62
C VAL A 9 -10.02 -7.47 -5.27
N GLN A 10 -8.88 -7.31 -4.62
CA GLN A 10 -7.74 -6.57 -5.19
C GLN A 10 -7.29 -7.23 -6.51
N GLY A 11 -7.07 -6.42 -7.53
CA GLY A 11 -6.71 -6.87 -8.87
C GLY A 11 -7.90 -7.20 -9.78
N SER A 12 -9.15 -7.24 -9.26
CA SER A 12 -10.34 -7.44 -10.10
C SER A 12 -10.66 -6.21 -10.97
N GLU A 13 -11.52 -6.39 -11.96
CA GLU A 13 -11.99 -5.27 -12.81
C GLU A 13 -12.74 -4.21 -11.99
N GLU A 14 -13.54 -4.63 -11.00
CA GLU A 14 -14.24 -3.73 -10.09
C GLU A 14 -13.25 -2.90 -9.26
N TRP A 15 -12.18 -3.53 -8.78
CA TRP A 15 -11.14 -2.84 -8.03
C TRP A 15 -10.37 -1.83 -8.89
N LEU A 16 -10.03 -2.19 -10.14
CA LEU A 16 -9.41 -1.28 -11.10
C LEU A 16 -10.34 -0.10 -11.41
N SER A 17 -11.62 -0.38 -11.64
CA SER A 17 -12.64 0.65 -11.90
C SER A 17 -12.81 1.61 -10.72
N ALA A 18 -12.85 1.09 -9.49
CA ALA A 18 -12.98 1.92 -8.28
C ALA A 18 -11.77 2.82 -8.05
N ARG A 19 -10.59 2.44 -8.52
CA ARG A 19 -9.34 3.23 -8.42
C ARG A 19 -9.16 4.20 -9.58
N CYS A 20 -10.00 4.12 -10.62
CA CYS A 20 -9.85 4.88 -11.86
C CYS A 20 -9.82 6.39 -11.58
N GLY A 21 -8.70 7.03 -11.91
CA GLY A 21 -8.48 8.46 -11.71
C GLY A 21 -8.39 8.92 -10.25
N LEU A 22 -8.23 8.00 -9.29
CA LEU A 22 -8.01 8.32 -7.88
C LEU A 22 -6.52 8.25 -7.53
N LEU A 23 -6.07 9.23 -6.77
CA LEU A 23 -4.79 9.13 -6.07
C LEU A 23 -4.89 8.07 -4.98
N THR A 24 -3.92 7.17 -4.92
CA THR A 24 -3.89 6.09 -3.93
C THR A 24 -2.66 6.15 -3.04
N ALA A 25 -2.73 5.49 -1.89
CA ALA A 25 -1.63 5.51 -0.91
C ALA A 25 -0.30 5.02 -1.50
N SER A 26 -0.32 3.98 -2.35
CA SER A 26 0.88 3.45 -2.99
C SER A 26 1.54 4.42 -4.00
N GLU A 27 0.78 5.39 -4.51
CA GLU A 27 1.24 6.37 -5.51
C GLU A 27 1.52 7.75 -4.89
N MET A 28 1.17 7.94 -3.60
CA MET A 28 1.36 9.22 -2.90
C MET A 28 2.82 9.70 -2.93
N HIS A 29 3.79 8.79 -2.92
CA HIS A 29 5.21 9.10 -3.03
C HIS A 29 5.60 9.81 -4.34
N LEU A 30 4.75 9.76 -5.37
CA LEU A 30 4.96 10.48 -6.63
C LEU A 30 4.65 11.97 -6.51
N ILE A 31 3.75 12.35 -5.59
CA ILE A 31 3.28 13.72 -5.42
C ILE A 31 3.71 14.37 -4.10
N VAL A 32 4.16 13.57 -3.13
CA VAL A 32 4.70 14.06 -1.85
C VAL A 32 6.15 13.60 -1.70
N THR A 33 7.04 14.54 -1.45
CA THR A 33 8.46 14.24 -1.21
C THR A 33 8.69 13.67 0.20
N PRO A 34 9.82 12.98 0.48
CA PRO A 34 10.17 12.54 1.83
C PRO A 34 10.24 13.66 2.86
N THR A 35 10.40 14.91 2.43
CA THR A 35 10.37 16.09 3.31
C THR A 35 8.98 16.70 3.46
N LEU A 36 7.92 15.95 3.09
CA LEU A 36 6.50 16.34 3.18
C LEU A 36 6.17 17.62 2.40
N LYS A 37 6.82 17.83 1.27
CA LYS A 37 6.52 18.92 0.34
C LYS A 37 5.87 18.36 -0.92
N ALA A 38 5.07 19.17 -1.60
CA ALA A 38 4.58 18.82 -2.93
C ALA A 38 5.78 18.59 -3.87
N ALA A 39 5.75 17.49 -4.60
CA ALA A 39 6.73 17.22 -5.63
C ALA A 39 6.54 18.21 -6.80
N SER A 40 7.63 18.53 -7.49
CA SER A 40 7.61 19.34 -8.70
C SER A 40 8.66 18.76 -9.66
N ASN A 41 8.30 17.64 -10.30
CA ASN A 41 9.20 16.91 -11.19
C ASN A 41 8.41 16.16 -12.28
N GLU A 42 9.14 15.48 -13.18
CA GLU A 42 8.51 14.75 -14.28
C GLU A 42 7.64 13.59 -13.84
N LYS A 43 7.96 12.91 -12.72
CA LYS A 43 7.18 11.78 -12.20
C LYS A 43 5.81 12.25 -11.68
N GLU A 44 5.79 13.34 -10.93
CA GLU A 44 4.55 13.98 -10.45
C GLU A 44 3.68 14.38 -11.63
N ARG A 45 4.28 15.07 -12.63
CA ARG A 45 3.55 15.51 -13.84
C ARG A 45 3.01 14.34 -14.65
N ALA A 46 3.79 13.28 -14.83
CA ALA A 46 3.37 12.09 -15.57
C ALA A 46 2.19 11.42 -14.86
N HIS A 47 2.25 11.28 -13.53
CA HIS A 47 1.16 10.71 -12.75
C HIS A 47 -0.11 11.56 -12.78
N LEU A 48 0.01 12.89 -12.74
CA LEU A 48 -1.13 13.81 -12.92
C LEU A 48 -1.85 13.55 -14.26
N TYR A 49 -1.10 13.44 -15.35
CA TYR A 49 -1.69 13.15 -16.67
C TYR A 49 -2.25 11.74 -16.79
N GLU A 50 -1.66 10.75 -16.10
CA GLU A 50 -2.20 9.41 -16.00
C GLU A 50 -3.60 9.42 -15.35
N LEU A 51 -3.73 10.04 -14.16
CA LEU A 51 -5.00 10.16 -13.47
C LEU A 51 -6.03 10.97 -14.27
N LEU A 52 -5.61 12.05 -14.96
CA LEU A 52 -6.49 12.83 -15.82
C LEU A 52 -7.01 12.00 -17.00
N ALA A 53 -6.13 11.25 -17.67
CA ALA A 53 -6.51 10.37 -18.76
C ALA A 53 -7.51 9.30 -18.31
N GLN A 54 -7.27 8.68 -17.15
CA GLN A 54 -8.19 7.71 -16.57
C GLN A 54 -9.56 8.31 -16.30
N ARG A 55 -9.65 9.55 -15.78
CA ARG A 55 -10.93 10.25 -15.56
C ARG A 55 -11.67 10.57 -16.84
N ILE A 56 -10.96 10.95 -17.90
CA ILE A 56 -11.56 11.27 -19.21
C ILE A 56 -12.06 10.00 -19.90
N THR A 57 -11.28 8.93 -19.86
CA THR A 57 -11.56 7.69 -20.59
C THR A 57 -12.38 6.67 -19.80
N SER A 58 -12.48 6.87 -18.47
CA SER A 58 -13.01 5.86 -17.53
C SER A 58 -12.33 4.50 -17.68
N TYR A 59 -11.04 4.50 -18.00
CA TYR A 59 -10.26 3.30 -18.29
C TYR A 59 -8.91 3.34 -17.60
N VAL A 60 -8.56 2.23 -16.95
CA VAL A 60 -7.24 1.99 -16.37
C VAL A 60 -6.48 1.03 -17.28
N PRO A 61 -5.40 1.45 -17.93
CA PRO A 61 -4.61 0.55 -18.76
C PRO A 61 -4.06 -0.64 -17.96
N PRO A 62 -4.04 -1.85 -18.54
CA PRO A 62 -3.44 -2.99 -17.87
C PRO A 62 -1.94 -2.72 -17.64
N ARG A 63 -1.48 -3.01 -16.42
CA ARG A 63 -0.05 -2.94 -16.11
C ARG A 63 0.61 -4.27 -16.44
N TYR A 64 1.83 -4.21 -16.96
CA TYR A 64 2.63 -5.41 -17.15
C TYR A 64 2.91 -6.06 -15.78
N VAL A 65 2.61 -7.34 -15.69
CA VAL A 65 2.87 -8.13 -14.48
C VAL A 65 4.17 -8.91 -14.72
N GLY A 66 5.25 -8.45 -14.12
CA GLY A 66 6.56 -9.13 -14.17
C GLY A 66 6.74 -10.12 -13.01
N ASP A 67 7.82 -10.90 -13.07
CA ASP A 67 8.14 -11.95 -12.07
C ASP A 67 8.22 -11.39 -10.64
N ASP A 68 8.74 -10.17 -10.47
CA ASP A 68 8.78 -9.51 -9.16
C ASP A 68 7.39 -9.19 -8.60
N MET A 69 6.43 -8.86 -9.46
CA MET A 69 5.04 -8.63 -9.04
C MET A 69 4.34 -9.94 -8.68
N LEU A 70 4.56 -10.99 -9.46
CA LEU A 70 4.03 -12.33 -9.16
C LEU A 70 4.57 -12.84 -7.83
N ARG A 71 5.89 -12.74 -7.61
CA ARG A 71 6.50 -13.06 -6.32
C ARG A 71 5.89 -12.21 -5.20
N GLY A 72 5.67 -10.91 -5.43
CA GLY A 72 5.05 -10.02 -4.45
C GLY A 72 3.68 -10.49 -4.00
N MET A 73 2.84 -10.94 -4.94
CA MET A 73 1.51 -11.48 -4.65
C MET A 73 1.57 -12.78 -3.84
N GLU A 74 2.49 -13.69 -4.19
CA GLU A 74 2.69 -14.95 -3.46
C GLU A 74 3.23 -14.69 -2.04
N ASP A 75 4.25 -13.84 -1.92
CA ASP A 75 4.87 -13.48 -0.65
C ASP A 75 3.88 -12.77 0.29
N GLU A 76 2.98 -11.94 -0.22
CA GLU A 76 1.95 -11.26 0.57
C GLU A 76 1.03 -12.27 1.27
N VAL A 77 0.57 -13.29 0.54
CA VAL A 77 -0.29 -14.34 1.12
C VAL A 77 0.45 -15.06 2.24
N LEU A 78 1.71 -15.47 2.00
CA LEU A 78 2.53 -16.17 2.99
C LEU A 78 2.86 -15.30 4.21
N ALA A 79 3.18 -14.03 3.97
CA ALA A 79 3.47 -13.06 5.02
C ALA A 79 2.26 -12.80 5.93
N LEU A 80 1.08 -12.60 5.34
CA LEU A 80 -0.15 -12.38 6.10
C LEU A 80 -0.59 -13.63 6.88
N ASP A 81 -0.42 -14.82 6.30
CA ASP A 81 -0.69 -16.08 7.02
C ASP A 81 0.25 -16.27 8.21
N LEU A 82 1.53 -15.95 8.04
CA LEU A 82 2.52 -16.00 9.10
C LEU A 82 2.24 -14.93 10.16
N TYR A 83 1.90 -13.71 9.74
CA TYR A 83 1.51 -12.62 10.64
C TYR A 83 0.29 -13.00 11.48
N ALA A 84 -0.76 -13.54 10.85
CA ALA A 84 -1.98 -13.94 11.55
C ALA A 84 -1.76 -15.03 12.59
N LYS A 85 -0.83 -15.96 12.32
CA LYS A 85 -0.44 -17.03 13.26
C LYS A 85 0.43 -16.53 14.42
N THR A 86 1.22 -15.46 14.18
CA THR A 86 2.25 -15.02 15.13
C THR A 86 1.79 -13.87 16.02
N TYR A 87 1.02 -12.93 15.46
CA TYR A 87 0.71 -11.65 16.14
C TYR A 87 -0.78 -11.46 16.40
N SER A 88 -1.62 -11.37 15.39
CA SER A 88 -3.03 -11.02 15.57
C SER A 88 -3.89 -11.51 14.41
N LYS A 89 -5.17 -11.80 14.72
CA LYS A 89 -6.19 -12.02 13.68
C LYS A 89 -6.28 -10.81 12.77
N ILE A 90 -6.40 -11.07 11.48
CA ILE A 90 -6.52 -10.07 10.43
C ILE A 90 -7.87 -10.19 9.73
N ASP A 91 -8.39 -9.06 9.25
CA ASP A 91 -9.56 -8.99 8.37
C ASP A 91 -9.14 -8.39 7.03
N ARG A 92 -9.53 -9.03 5.93
CA ARG A 92 -9.24 -8.54 4.59
C ARG A 92 -10.29 -7.55 4.13
N VAL A 93 -9.84 -6.51 3.39
CA VAL A 93 -10.71 -5.55 2.73
C VAL A 93 -10.07 -5.17 1.39
N GLY A 94 -10.86 -5.10 0.33
CA GLY A 94 -10.30 -4.87 -0.99
C GLY A 94 -9.87 -3.42 -1.23
N PHE A 95 -10.68 -2.45 -0.78
CA PHE A 95 -10.41 -1.05 -1.02
C PHE A 95 -11.10 -0.16 0.02
N ILE A 96 -10.47 0.95 0.36
CA ILE A 96 -11.02 1.97 1.27
C ILE A 96 -10.83 3.32 0.60
N THR A 97 -11.86 4.17 0.66
CA THR A 97 -11.81 5.56 0.17
C THR A 97 -12.18 6.53 1.26
N ASN A 98 -11.61 7.73 1.22
CA ASN A 98 -11.96 8.84 2.10
C ASN A 98 -12.04 10.14 1.30
N ASP A 99 -13.16 10.85 1.40
CA ASP A 99 -13.46 12.11 0.70
C ASP A 99 -13.47 13.36 1.61
N LYS A 100 -12.97 13.23 2.83
CA LYS A 100 -13.01 14.25 3.89
C LYS A 100 -12.47 15.62 3.46
N TRP A 101 -11.55 15.64 2.51
CA TRP A 101 -10.83 16.88 2.11
C TRP A 101 -11.40 17.55 0.85
N GLY A 102 -12.62 17.18 0.42
CA GLY A 102 -13.23 17.69 -0.80
C GLY A 102 -12.77 17.00 -2.08
N PHE A 103 -11.91 15.99 -1.94
CA PHE A 103 -11.49 15.05 -2.98
C PHE A 103 -11.25 13.68 -2.35
N THR A 104 -11.28 12.64 -3.17
CA THR A 104 -11.19 11.26 -2.71
C THR A 104 -9.76 10.75 -2.83
N ILE A 105 -9.24 10.13 -1.76
CA ILE A 105 -8.01 9.35 -1.76
C ILE A 105 -8.37 7.89 -1.50
N GLY A 106 -7.70 6.98 -2.20
CA GLY A 106 -7.90 5.54 -2.07
C GLY A 106 -6.74 4.83 -1.37
N TYR A 107 -7.05 3.74 -0.67
CA TYR A 107 -6.08 2.84 -0.08
C TYR A 107 -6.58 1.39 -0.14
N SER A 108 -5.71 0.47 -0.53
CA SER A 108 -5.93 -0.96 -0.44
C SER A 108 -4.96 -1.50 0.62
N PRO A 109 -5.39 -1.66 1.87
CA PRO A 109 -4.56 -2.31 2.89
C PRO A 109 -4.43 -3.79 2.58
N ASP A 110 -3.29 -4.38 2.94
CA ASP A 110 -3.13 -5.83 2.82
C ASP A 110 -3.97 -6.56 3.87
N ALA A 111 -4.15 -5.94 5.07
CA ALA A 111 -5.12 -6.39 6.07
C ALA A 111 -5.47 -5.29 7.08
N LEU A 112 -6.56 -5.51 7.81
CA LEU A 112 -6.98 -4.71 8.97
C LEU A 112 -6.86 -5.54 10.25
N ILE A 113 -6.63 -4.87 11.38
CA ILE A 113 -6.54 -5.48 12.70
C ILE A 113 -7.50 -4.77 13.64
N GLY A 114 -8.53 -5.48 14.11
CA GLY A 114 -9.55 -4.89 14.95
C GLY A 114 -10.09 -3.59 14.38
N ASP A 115 -10.37 -2.62 15.26
CA ASP A 115 -11.00 -1.35 14.86
C ASP A 115 -10.00 -0.27 14.46
N ASN A 116 -8.74 -0.36 14.91
CA ASN A 116 -7.78 0.76 14.83
C ASN A 116 -6.41 0.41 14.25
N GLY A 117 -6.14 -0.84 13.86
CA GLY A 117 -4.87 -1.26 13.28
C GLY A 117 -4.99 -1.67 11.82
N GLN A 118 -3.88 -1.62 11.10
CA GLN A 118 -3.76 -2.13 9.73
C GLN A 118 -2.39 -2.76 9.49
N VAL A 119 -2.28 -3.55 8.43
CA VAL A 119 -1.03 -4.19 7.99
C VAL A 119 -0.73 -3.77 6.58
N GLU A 120 0.53 -3.47 6.33
CA GLU A 120 1.11 -3.27 5.00
C GLU A 120 2.28 -4.25 4.82
N CYS A 121 2.19 -5.15 3.84
CA CYS A 121 3.21 -6.15 3.54
C CYS A 121 4.12 -5.70 2.40
N LYS A 122 5.40 -5.98 2.54
CA LYS A 122 6.40 -5.74 1.50
C LYS A 122 7.20 -7.01 1.22
N SER A 123 6.97 -7.60 0.04
CA SER A 123 7.88 -8.62 -0.51
C SER A 123 9.22 -7.97 -0.81
N ARG A 124 10.28 -8.54 -0.28
CA ARG A 124 11.65 -8.01 -0.39
C ARG A 124 12.57 -8.98 -1.13
N ALA A 125 13.42 -8.47 -2.00
CA ALA A 125 14.56 -9.25 -2.45
C ALA A 125 15.50 -9.54 -1.27
N PRO A 126 16.25 -10.67 -1.24
CA PRO A 126 17.05 -11.08 -0.08
C PRO A 126 17.99 -10.01 0.46
N LYS A 127 18.65 -9.22 -0.41
CA LYS A 127 19.54 -8.13 0.00
C LYS A 127 18.82 -7.04 0.79
N TYR A 128 17.59 -6.69 0.40
CA TYR A 128 16.81 -5.67 1.09
C TYR A 128 16.18 -6.21 2.38
N GLN A 129 15.85 -7.50 2.42
CA GLN A 129 15.42 -8.13 3.68
C GLN A 129 16.58 -8.16 4.69
N ALA A 130 17.80 -8.50 4.25
CA ALA A 130 18.98 -8.43 5.10
C ALA A 130 19.22 -7.00 5.64
N GLN A 131 19.08 -5.99 4.78
CA GLN A 131 19.14 -4.60 5.19
C GLN A 131 18.09 -4.25 6.25
N THR A 132 16.83 -4.63 6.03
CA THR A 132 15.75 -4.42 7.00
C THR A 132 16.10 -5.01 8.36
N LEU A 133 16.56 -6.27 8.38
CA LEU A 133 16.90 -6.97 9.62
C LEU A 133 18.12 -6.39 10.36
N THR A 134 19.07 -5.79 9.64
CA THR A 134 20.33 -5.30 10.22
C THR A 134 20.35 -3.79 10.51
N GLU A 135 19.63 -2.99 9.72
CA GLU A 135 19.68 -1.53 9.84
C GLU A 135 18.41 -0.94 10.47
N PHE A 136 17.22 -1.45 10.13
CA PHE A 136 15.96 -0.83 10.57
C PHE A 136 15.38 -1.47 11.83
N VAL A 137 15.32 -2.80 11.90
CA VAL A 137 14.78 -3.52 13.06
C VAL A 137 15.51 -3.19 14.37
N PRO A 138 16.87 -3.18 14.44
CA PRO A 138 17.58 -2.89 15.70
C PRO A 138 17.31 -1.49 16.25
N VAL A 139 16.99 -0.54 15.37
CA VAL A 139 16.73 0.86 15.77
C VAL A 139 15.24 1.19 15.82
N LYS A 140 14.37 0.18 15.63
CA LYS A 140 12.90 0.31 15.62
C LYS A 140 12.42 1.40 14.65
N LYS A 141 12.93 1.38 13.43
CA LYS A 141 12.54 2.29 12.35
C LYS A 141 12.03 1.49 11.16
N ILE A 142 11.15 2.09 10.40
CA ILE A 142 10.75 1.54 9.11
C ILE A 142 11.63 2.10 7.99
N ASP A 143 11.73 1.36 6.90
CA ASP A 143 12.41 1.82 5.69
C ASP A 143 11.72 3.11 5.19
N PRO A 144 12.48 4.21 5.02
CA PRO A 144 11.93 5.50 4.59
C PRO A 144 11.09 5.45 3.31
N ASP A 145 11.37 4.51 2.42
CA ASP A 145 10.64 4.36 1.15
C ASP A 145 9.16 4.02 1.34
N PHE A 146 8.77 3.44 2.49
CA PHE A 146 7.39 3.06 2.77
C PHE A 146 6.63 4.04 3.67
N VAL A 147 7.32 5.01 4.28
CA VAL A 147 6.71 5.94 5.25
C VAL A 147 5.51 6.67 4.64
N ILE A 148 5.65 7.22 3.43
CA ILE A 148 4.57 7.99 2.80
C ILE A 148 3.35 7.11 2.51
N GLN A 149 3.55 5.89 2.03
CA GLN A 149 2.45 4.96 1.79
C GLN A 149 1.72 4.59 3.08
N VAL A 150 2.47 4.20 4.12
CA VAL A 150 1.92 3.84 5.44
C VAL A 150 1.14 5.00 6.05
N GLN A 151 1.73 6.20 6.07
CA GLN A 151 1.07 7.40 6.60
C GLN A 151 -0.18 7.78 5.80
N THR A 152 -0.15 7.62 4.47
CA THR A 152 -1.35 7.87 3.66
C THR A 152 -2.43 6.83 3.93
N GLY A 153 -2.07 5.55 4.12
CA GLY A 153 -3.01 4.52 4.52
C GLY A 153 -3.71 4.86 5.84
N LEU A 154 -2.94 5.26 6.86
CA LEU A 154 -3.48 5.72 8.15
C LEU A 154 -4.38 6.96 8.00
N LEU A 155 -3.97 7.91 7.16
CA LEU A 155 -4.78 9.10 6.85
C LEU A 155 -6.12 8.73 6.20
N VAL A 156 -6.14 7.80 5.25
CA VAL A 156 -7.36 7.38 4.55
C VAL A 156 -8.29 6.61 5.47
N THR A 157 -7.75 5.70 6.29
CA THR A 157 -8.54 4.85 7.16
C THR A 157 -8.92 5.51 8.48
N GLU A 158 -8.24 6.59 8.87
CA GLU A 158 -8.31 7.23 10.21
C GLU A 158 -8.02 6.21 11.33
N ARG A 159 -7.17 5.20 11.06
CA ARG A 159 -6.71 4.22 12.04
C ARG A 159 -5.44 4.71 12.74
N ASP A 160 -5.19 4.19 13.95
CA ASP A 160 -4.16 4.71 14.84
C ASP A 160 -2.75 4.22 14.51
N TRP A 161 -2.63 3.00 13.96
CA TRP A 161 -1.34 2.36 13.74
C TRP A 161 -1.32 1.39 12.55
N CYS A 162 -0.12 1.12 12.06
CA CYS A 162 0.12 0.19 10.97
C CYS A 162 1.37 -0.63 11.24
N ASP A 163 1.25 -1.95 11.19
CA ASP A 163 2.40 -2.83 11.14
C ASP A 163 2.90 -2.95 9.70
N LEU A 164 4.17 -2.55 9.50
CA LEU A 164 4.87 -2.77 8.24
C LEU A 164 5.57 -4.13 8.29
N VAL A 165 5.04 -5.09 7.55
CA VAL A 165 5.60 -6.44 7.45
C VAL A 165 6.58 -6.50 6.29
N SER A 166 7.85 -6.79 6.57
CA SER A 166 8.89 -7.04 5.58
C SER A 166 9.12 -8.54 5.47
N TYR A 167 8.91 -9.10 4.29
CA TYR A 167 8.94 -10.54 4.04
C TYR A 167 9.83 -10.89 2.84
N CYS A 168 10.57 -11.99 2.99
CA CYS A 168 11.34 -12.65 1.94
C CYS A 168 11.35 -14.15 2.25
N GLY A 169 10.94 -14.99 1.32
CA GLY A 169 10.94 -16.44 1.50
C GLY A 169 12.32 -16.96 1.94
N GLY A 170 12.35 -17.80 2.97
CA GLY A 170 13.58 -18.36 3.52
C GLY A 170 14.37 -17.45 4.47
N MET A 171 13.88 -16.25 4.78
CA MET A 171 14.47 -15.35 5.76
C MET A 171 13.48 -15.01 6.89
N PRO A 172 13.96 -14.57 8.08
CA PRO A 172 13.07 -14.09 9.12
C PRO A 172 12.18 -12.93 8.63
N MET A 173 10.89 -13.00 8.97
CA MET A 173 9.96 -11.90 8.78
C MET A 173 10.26 -10.81 9.80
N ALA A 174 10.18 -9.54 9.40
CA ALA A 174 10.28 -8.37 10.28
C ALA A 174 8.93 -7.63 10.31
N THR A 175 8.60 -7.11 11.49
CA THR A 175 7.39 -6.30 11.73
C THR A 175 7.74 -5.13 12.61
#